data_2b2667a392772d4ce82ebb306138b1cd
#
_entry.id   2b2667a392772d4ce82ebb306138b1cd
#
_cell.length_a   1.000
_cell.length_b   1.000
_cell.length_c   1.000
_cell.angle_alpha   90.00
_cell.angle_beta   90.00
_cell.angle_gamma   90.00
#
_symmetry.space_group_name_H-M   'P 1'
#
loop_
_entity.id
_entity.type
_entity.pdbx_description
1 polymer ?
#
loop_
_entity_poly.entity_id
_entity_poly.type
_entity_poly.pdbx_seq_one_letter_code
_entity_poly.pdbx_strand_id
1 'polypeptide(L)'
;MNQNTEQVSQNKGLNEFERAKVYYTKKVADNLLYIANPSNKVEAPYKSDAKLEKMGISKDDYKQSIAQNSRNFCAYSGAPYNNVNDLNLDLEKAIHNYNSSAWIRLSDAAIKLEIGKLANEEPQKANELKNALKEIKNNEPCVEVMFIKHSKDKILRNENNEIIYAKNNQGEYILNAKGEKIPLYETQEKTNSMGETYFERVQEKCEPYVKIERLYNLEVFSKYLSEQQMDNFVEILKPLNNAHFEKSTNAMLRLEHDKDYPMEKRATSNLVLKDVKDRIFNDIDKNNVFSDEQKSAYKNNIDKLFETINDYCTTKNEKYQQIFFENQKQNQTQKQVEQYSTMEF
;
A
#
# COMPACT_ATOMS: atom_id res chain seq x y z
N MET A 1 -28.12 12.15 -13.39
CA MET A 1 -27.14 13.17 -13.86
C MET A 1 -26.74 14.21 -12.81
N ASN A 2 -27.04 14.11 -11.52
CA ASN A 2 -26.80 15.19 -10.53
C ASN A 2 -25.83 14.86 -9.38
N GLN A 3 -25.18 13.71 -9.37
CA GLN A 3 -24.24 13.34 -8.28
C GLN A 3 -22.87 14.04 -8.38
N ASN A 4 -22.47 14.48 -9.57
CA ASN A 4 -21.17 15.16 -9.74
C ASN A 4 -21.16 16.63 -9.29
N THR A 5 -22.31 17.29 -9.23
CA THR A 5 -22.40 18.73 -8.92
C THR A 5 -22.36 18.99 -7.40
N GLU A 6 -22.89 18.09 -6.58
CA GLU A 6 -22.83 18.22 -5.12
C GLU A 6 -21.43 17.93 -4.55
N GLN A 7 -20.67 17.01 -5.18
CA GLN A 7 -19.30 16.71 -4.74
C GLN A 7 -18.33 17.88 -4.99
N VAL A 8 -18.57 18.67 -6.04
CA VAL A 8 -17.74 19.86 -6.34
C VAL A 8 -17.96 20.98 -5.31
N SER A 9 -19.17 21.09 -4.73
CA SER A 9 -19.48 22.13 -3.73
C SER A 9 -18.93 21.81 -2.33
N GLN A 10 -18.84 20.54 -1.95
CA GLN A 10 -18.32 20.11 -0.63
C GLN A 10 -16.79 20.20 -0.53
N ASN A 11 -16.07 20.22 -1.66
CA ASN A 11 -14.61 20.31 -1.69
C ASN A 11 -14.06 21.74 -1.80
N LYS A 12 -14.93 22.75 -1.82
CA LYS A 12 -14.51 24.16 -1.80
C LYS A 12 -14.02 24.51 -0.38
N GLY A 13 -12.70 24.64 -0.23
CA GLY A 13 -12.04 25.00 1.02
C GLY A 13 -11.12 23.92 1.62
N LEU A 14 -11.23 22.67 1.16
CA LEU A 14 -10.32 21.61 1.60
C LEU A 14 -8.96 21.74 0.91
N ASN A 15 -7.88 21.56 1.67
CA ASN A 15 -6.55 21.47 1.09
C ASN A 15 -6.38 20.14 0.31
N GLU A 16 -5.27 19.99 -0.40
CA GLU A 16 -5.01 18.81 -1.24
C GLU A 16 -4.97 17.51 -0.41
N PHE A 17 -4.40 17.56 0.79
CA PHE A 17 -4.34 16.44 1.71
C PHE A 17 -5.75 15.97 2.14
N GLU A 18 -6.60 16.90 2.56
CA GLU A 18 -7.96 16.60 2.97
C GLU A 18 -8.80 16.05 1.81
N ARG A 19 -8.65 16.61 0.61
CA ARG A 19 -9.33 16.09 -0.60
C ARG A 19 -8.93 14.66 -0.93
N ALA A 20 -7.64 14.36 -0.87
CA ALA A 20 -7.14 13.02 -1.12
C ALA A 20 -7.63 12.02 -0.05
N LYS A 21 -7.66 12.43 1.22
CA LYS A 21 -8.21 11.63 2.33
C LYS A 21 -9.69 11.33 2.11
N VAL A 22 -10.50 12.32 1.78
CA VAL A 22 -11.94 12.16 1.49
C VAL A 22 -12.15 11.20 0.31
N TYR A 23 -11.37 11.36 -0.74
CA TYR A 23 -11.43 10.48 -1.91
C TYR A 23 -11.13 9.01 -1.55
N TYR A 24 -10.05 8.78 -0.81
CA TYR A 24 -9.65 7.43 -0.40
C TYR A 24 -10.66 6.80 0.58
N THR A 25 -11.14 7.57 1.54
CA THR A 25 -12.21 7.17 2.47
C THR A 25 -13.46 6.70 1.71
N LYS A 26 -13.84 7.44 0.66
CA LYS A 26 -14.96 7.05 -0.19
C LYS A 26 -14.72 5.70 -0.86
N LYS A 27 -13.53 5.47 -1.42
CA LYS A 27 -13.21 4.21 -2.08
C LYS A 27 -13.30 3.00 -1.15
N VAL A 28 -12.74 3.12 0.05
CA VAL A 28 -12.82 2.05 1.05
C VAL A 28 -14.27 1.80 1.47
N ALA A 29 -15.07 2.85 1.63
CA ALA A 29 -16.49 2.74 1.95
C ALA A 29 -17.26 2.02 0.83
N ASP A 30 -17.05 2.41 -0.42
CA ASP A 30 -17.69 1.80 -1.58
C ASP A 30 -17.37 0.29 -1.69
N ASN A 31 -16.12 -0.12 -1.45
CA ASN A 31 -15.70 -1.52 -1.42
C ASN A 31 -16.38 -2.30 -0.28
N LEU A 32 -16.43 -1.74 0.92
CA LEU A 32 -17.09 -2.37 2.07
C LEU A 32 -18.58 -2.55 1.81
N LEU A 33 -19.27 -1.54 1.26
CA LEU A 33 -20.67 -1.62 0.90
C LEU A 33 -20.94 -2.63 -0.23
N TYR A 34 -20.03 -2.70 -1.20
CA TYR A 34 -20.10 -3.67 -2.28
C TYR A 34 -20.04 -5.11 -1.75
N ILE A 35 -19.10 -5.41 -0.85
CA ILE A 35 -18.95 -6.73 -0.22
C ILE A 35 -20.12 -7.03 0.73
N ALA A 36 -20.60 -6.03 1.46
CA ALA A 36 -21.73 -6.20 2.38
C ALA A 36 -23.07 -6.47 1.67
N ASN A 37 -23.18 -6.18 0.37
CA ASN A 37 -24.37 -6.44 -0.41
C ASN A 37 -24.45 -7.93 -0.80
N PRO A 38 -25.44 -8.70 -0.28
CA PRO A 38 -25.56 -10.14 -0.56
C PRO A 38 -25.75 -10.48 -2.04
N SER A 39 -26.29 -9.54 -2.83
CA SER A 39 -26.53 -9.74 -4.26
C SER A 39 -25.21 -9.86 -5.05
N ASN A 40 -24.12 -9.32 -4.56
CA ASN A 40 -22.82 -9.39 -5.22
C ASN A 40 -22.11 -10.74 -5.04
N LYS A 41 -22.57 -11.56 -4.09
CA LYS A 41 -22.03 -12.91 -3.82
C LYS A 41 -20.52 -12.93 -3.55
N VAL A 42 -19.98 -11.84 -3.02
CA VAL A 42 -18.57 -11.74 -2.66
C VAL A 42 -18.39 -12.20 -1.21
N GLU A 43 -17.41 -13.07 -0.98
CA GLU A 43 -17.08 -13.49 0.37
C GLU A 43 -16.15 -12.46 1.03
N ALA A 44 -16.62 -11.88 2.15
CA ALA A 44 -15.84 -10.94 2.91
C ALA A 44 -14.56 -11.60 3.48
N PRO A 45 -13.42 -10.91 3.47
CA PRO A 45 -12.18 -11.43 4.07
C PRO A 45 -12.29 -11.57 5.59
N TYR A 46 -13.17 -10.81 6.22
CA TYR A 46 -13.49 -10.86 7.65
C TYR A 46 -14.78 -11.69 7.91
N LYS A 47 -14.84 -12.33 9.07
CA LYS A 47 -16.01 -13.17 9.46
C LYS A 47 -16.52 -12.73 10.82
N SER A 48 -17.84 -12.52 10.94
CA SER A 48 -18.50 -12.28 12.21
C SER A 48 -18.59 -13.55 13.06
N ASP A 49 -18.70 -13.39 14.37
CA ASP A 49 -18.85 -14.51 15.31
C ASP A 49 -20.02 -15.43 14.91
N ALA A 50 -21.16 -14.86 14.51
CA ALA A 50 -22.31 -15.62 14.03
C ALA A 50 -22.03 -16.42 12.73
N LYS A 51 -21.14 -15.93 11.86
CA LYS A 51 -20.72 -16.67 10.66
C LYS A 51 -19.75 -17.79 11.04
N LEU A 52 -18.83 -17.55 11.96
CA LEU A 52 -17.90 -18.57 12.48
C LEU A 52 -18.66 -19.73 13.14
N GLU A 53 -19.65 -19.43 13.97
CA GLU A 53 -20.49 -20.42 14.61
C GLU A 53 -21.22 -21.30 13.59
N LYS A 54 -21.83 -20.70 12.56
CA LYS A 54 -22.47 -21.44 11.45
C LYS A 54 -21.49 -22.33 10.68
N MET A 55 -20.22 -21.97 10.62
CA MET A 55 -19.15 -22.72 9.96
C MET A 55 -18.52 -23.78 10.88
N GLY A 56 -18.86 -23.81 12.17
CA GLY A 56 -18.24 -24.67 13.16
C GLY A 56 -16.77 -24.36 13.41
N ILE A 57 -16.35 -23.10 13.17
CA ILE A 57 -14.97 -22.64 13.33
C ILE A 57 -14.88 -21.88 14.64
N SER A 58 -13.93 -22.26 15.51
CA SER A 58 -13.69 -21.51 16.74
C SER A 58 -13.08 -20.14 16.44
N LYS A 59 -13.30 -19.16 17.35
CA LYS A 59 -12.73 -17.82 17.19
C LYS A 59 -11.19 -17.86 17.23
N ASP A 60 -10.61 -18.77 18.00
CA ASP A 60 -9.16 -18.95 18.11
C ASP A 60 -8.57 -19.56 16.84
N ASP A 61 -9.19 -20.60 16.26
CA ASP A 61 -8.75 -21.16 14.98
C ASP A 61 -8.84 -20.13 13.86
N TYR A 62 -9.90 -19.31 13.87
CA TYR A 62 -10.04 -18.22 12.91
C TYR A 62 -8.95 -17.16 13.06
N LYS A 63 -8.68 -16.71 14.29
CA LYS A 63 -7.58 -15.79 14.57
C LYS A 63 -6.22 -16.37 14.13
N GLN A 64 -5.98 -17.64 14.41
CA GLN A 64 -4.78 -18.32 13.96
C GLN A 64 -4.68 -18.37 12.44
N SER A 65 -5.79 -18.64 11.72
CA SER A 65 -5.81 -18.64 10.26
C SER A 65 -5.53 -17.27 9.68
N ILE A 66 -6.10 -16.19 10.24
CA ILE A 66 -5.79 -14.81 9.84
C ILE A 66 -4.32 -14.50 10.09
N ALA A 67 -3.80 -14.90 11.24
CA ALA A 67 -2.41 -14.69 11.59
C ALA A 67 -1.44 -15.48 10.68
N GLN A 68 -1.86 -16.58 10.08
CA GLN A 68 -1.08 -17.34 9.10
C GLN A 68 -1.15 -16.77 7.70
N ASN A 69 -2.22 -16.02 7.37
CA ASN A 69 -2.34 -15.37 6.08
C ASN A 69 -1.29 -14.25 5.96
N SER A 70 -0.56 -14.26 4.86
CA SER A 70 0.40 -13.20 4.57
C SER A 70 -0.33 -11.87 4.37
N ARG A 71 0.22 -10.78 4.93
CA ARG A 71 -0.22 -9.43 4.58
C ARG A 71 -0.02 -9.19 3.09
N ASN A 72 -0.82 -8.29 2.55
CA ASN A 72 -0.55 -7.76 1.23
C ASN A 72 0.78 -7.00 1.24
N PHE A 73 1.61 -7.24 0.25
CA PHE A 73 2.96 -6.68 0.17
C PHE A 73 3.28 -6.18 -1.24
N CYS A 74 4.22 -5.26 -1.29
CA CYS A 74 4.75 -4.75 -2.55
C CYS A 74 5.66 -5.80 -3.18
N ALA A 75 5.31 -6.34 -4.34
CA ALA A 75 6.11 -7.35 -5.03
C ALA A 75 7.49 -6.83 -5.49
N TYR A 76 7.70 -5.53 -5.54
CA TYR A 76 9.01 -4.93 -5.86
C TYR A 76 9.95 -4.90 -4.65
N SER A 77 9.47 -4.46 -3.51
CA SER A 77 10.28 -4.27 -2.28
C SER A 77 10.02 -5.32 -1.21
N GLY A 78 8.92 -6.12 -1.36
CA GLY A 78 8.36 -7.04 -0.37
C GLY A 78 7.85 -6.37 0.90
N ALA A 79 7.89 -5.04 0.96
CA ALA A 79 7.39 -4.31 2.11
C ALA A 79 5.87 -4.54 2.28
N PRO A 80 5.41 -4.86 3.50
CA PRO A 80 3.98 -5.01 3.76
C PRO A 80 3.28 -3.65 3.68
N TYR A 81 2.02 -3.66 3.26
CA TYR A 81 1.18 -2.46 3.30
C TYR A 81 0.65 -2.21 4.71
N ASN A 82 0.39 -0.93 5.04
CA ASN A 82 -0.18 -0.55 6.33
C ASN A 82 -1.65 -0.99 6.45
N ASN A 83 -2.18 -0.92 7.66
CA ASN A 83 -3.49 -1.49 8.03
C ASN A 83 -4.63 -1.15 7.09
N VAL A 84 -4.82 0.12 6.75
CA VAL A 84 -5.92 0.55 5.86
C VAL A 84 -5.67 0.12 4.42
N ASN A 85 -4.43 0.26 3.95
CA ASN A 85 -4.08 -0.20 2.61
C ASN A 85 -4.17 -1.73 2.53
N ASP A 86 -3.72 -2.45 3.57
CA ASP A 86 -3.82 -3.91 3.64
C ASP A 86 -5.29 -4.36 3.62
N LEU A 87 -6.15 -3.72 4.42
CA LEU A 87 -7.59 -3.97 4.40
C LEU A 87 -8.18 -3.70 3.00
N ASN A 88 -7.88 -2.54 2.40
CA ASN A 88 -8.41 -2.21 1.08
C ASN A 88 -7.97 -3.23 0.02
N LEU A 89 -6.73 -3.70 0.10
CA LEU A 89 -6.22 -4.74 -0.79
C LEU A 89 -6.88 -6.10 -0.54
N ASP A 90 -7.22 -6.45 0.71
CA ASP A 90 -8.00 -7.66 1.00
C ASP A 90 -9.43 -7.58 0.45
N LEU A 91 -10.07 -6.41 0.54
CA LEU A 91 -11.39 -6.18 -0.05
C LEU A 91 -11.34 -6.35 -1.58
N GLU A 92 -10.35 -5.76 -2.22
CA GLU A 92 -10.14 -5.87 -3.67
C GLU A 92 -9.80 -7.31 -4.11
N LYS A 93 -9.01 -8.05 -3.30
CA LYS A 93 -8.79 -9.49 -3.52
C LYS A 93 -10.11 -10.25 -3.53
N ALA A 94 -10.97 -9.99 -2.55
CA ALA A 94 -12.27 -10.64 -2.46
C ALA A 94 -13.18 -10.27 -3.65
N ILE A 95 -13.21 -8.99 -4.04
CA ILE A 95 -14.04 -8.50 -5.16
C ILE A 95 -13.61 -9.13 -6.49
N HIS A 96 -12.30 -9.24 -6.72
CA HIS A 96 -11.73 -9.76 -7.98
C HIS A 96 -11.33 -11.23 -7.93
N ASN A 97 -11.55 -11.90 -6.80
CA ASN A 97 -11.20 -13.30 -6.56
C ASN A 97 -9.71 -13.60 -6.79
N TYR A 98 -8.83 -12.70 -6.32
CA TYR A 98 -7.38 -12.90 -6.36
C TYR A 98 -6.92 -13.74 -5.18
N ASN A 99 -5.99 -14.68 -5.42
CA ASN A 99 -5.35 -15.49 -4.39
C ASN A 99 -4.03 -14.85 -3.91
N SER A 100 -3.32 -14.16 -4.82
CA SER A 100 -2.04 -13.55 -4.50
C SER A 100 -2.20 -12.32 -3.59
N SER A 101 -1.32 -12.23 -2.58
CA SER A 101 -1.17 -11.03 -1.75
C SER A 101 -0.06 -10.08 -2.24
N ALA A 102 0.51 -10.37 -3.42
CA ALA A 102 1.57 -9.57 -4.04
C ALA A 102 0.97 -8.52 -4.98
N TRP A 103 1.38 -7.26 -4.79
CA TRP A 103 0.89 -6.12 -5.54
C TRP A 103 2.06 -5.28 -6.06
N ILE A 104 1.95 -4.76 -7.28
CA ILE A 104 3.05 -4.04 -7.92
C ILE A 104 2.55 -2.85 -8.73
N ARG A 105 3.34 -1.78 -8.77
CA ARG A 105 3.15 -0.68 -9.71
C ARG A 105 3.70 -1.08 -11.08
N LEU A 106 3.10 -0.60 -12.17
CA LEU A 106 3.62 -0.88 -13.51
C LEU A 106 5.05 -0.33 -13.73
N SER A 107 5.38 0.80 -13.08
CA SER A 107 6.76 1.32 -13.11
C SER A 107 7.77 0.37 -12.47
N ASP A 108 7.40 -0.28 -11.37
CA ASP A 108 8.26 -1.22 -10.67
C ASP A 108 8.35 -2.55 -11.43
N ALA A 109 7.22 -2.96 -12.03
CA ALA A 109 7.21 -4.10 -12.95
C ALA A 109 8.15 -3.87 -14.16
N ALA A 110 8.15 -2.66 -14.73
CA ALA A 110 9.06 -2.31 -15.83
C ALA A 110 10.54 -2.42 -15.42
N ILE A 111 10.88 -2.05 -14.17
CA ILE A 111 12.24 -2.21 -13.64
C ILE A 111 12.57 -3.68 -13.48
N LYS A 112 11.67 -4.48 -12.92
CA LYS A 112 11.88 -5.92 -12.70
C LYS A 112 12.00 -6.73 -13.99
N LEU A 113 11.30 -6.31 -15.03
CA LEU A 113 11.41 -6.87 -16.37
C LEU A 113 12.62 -6.32 -17.15
N GLU A 114 13.46 -5.50 -16.51
CA GLU A 114 14.67 -4.89 -17.10
C GLU A 114 14.41 -4.18 -18.45
N ILE A 115 13.20 -3.61 -18.62
CA ILE A 115 12.78 -3.00 -19.89
C ILE A 115 13.75 -1.91 -20.35
N GLY A 116 14.33 -1.15 -19.40
CA GLY A 116 15.32 -0.12 -19.70
C GLY A 116 16.61 -0.68 -20.30
N LYS A 117 17.10 -1.81 -19.78
CA LYS A 117 18.29 -2.53 -20.29
C LYS A 117 17.98 -3.16 -21.65
N LEU A 118 16.87 -3.90 -21.73
CA LEU A 118 16.43 -4.55 -22.96
C LEU A 118 16.18 -3.55 -24.09
N ALA A 119 15.83 -2.32 -23.82
CA ALA A 119 15.65 -1.31 -24.86
C ALA A 119 16.94 -1.04 -25.67
N ASN A 120 18.10 -1.27 -25.06
CA ASN A 120 19.40 -1.12 -25.73
C ASN A 120 19.91 -2.44 -26.34
N GLU A 121 19.64 -3.58 -25.69
CA GLU A 121 20.17 -4.88 -26.05
C GLU A 121 19.22 -5.65 -27.00
N GLU A 122 17.93 -5.67 -26.70
CA GLU A 122 16.88 -6.40 -27.41
C GLU A 122 15.62 -5.49 -27.59
N PRO A 123 15.67 -4.48 -28.48
CA PRO A 123 14.61 -3.45 -28.60
C PRO A 123 13.21 -4.03 -28.88
N GLN A 124 13.14 -5.12 -29.65
CA GLN A 124 11.88 -5.79 -29.98
C GLN A 124 11.24 -6.37 -28.73
N LYS A 125 11.98 -7.11 -27.93
CA LYS A 125 11.51 -7.69 -26.66
C LYS A 125 11.12 -6.61 -25.65
N ALA A 126 11.88 -5.53 -25.56
CA ALA A 126 11.51 -4.37 -24.74
C ALA A 126 10.16 -3.77 -25.15
N ASN A 127 9.89 -3.67 -26.44
CA ASN A 127 8.61 -3.18 -26.98
C ASN A 127 7.45 -4.14 -26.69
N GLU A 128 7.66 -5.45 -26.81
CA GLU A 128 6.67 -6.47 -26.44
C GLU A 128 6.27 -6.33 -24.94
N LEU A 129 7.25 -6.22 -24.04
CA LEU A 129 7.01 -6.02 -22.62
C LEU A 129 6.31 -4.69 -22.31
N LYS A 130 6.70 -3.60 -22.98
CA LYS A 130 6.00 -2.31 -22.85
C LYS A 130 4.54 -2.42 -23.27
N ASN A 131 4.26 -3.14 -24.36
CA ASN A 131 2.89 -3.36 -24.82
C ASN A 131 2.11 -4.22 -23.82
N ALA A 132 2.70 -5.30 -23.28
CA ALA A 132 2.06 -6.09 -22.23
C ALA A 132 1.69 -5.25 -21.00
N LEU A 133 2.59 -4.39 -20.51
CA LEU A 133 2.27 -3.47 -19.39
C LEU A 133 1.19 -2.44 -19.77
N LYS A 134 1.14 -2.01 -21.02
CA LYS A 134 0.07 -1.10 -21.51
C LYS A 134 -1.27 -1.81 -21.56
N GLU A 135 -1.30 -3.07 -21.99
CA GLU A 135 -2.53 -3.89 -21.99
C GLU A 135 -3.03 -4.12 -20.56
N ILE A 136 -2.15 -4.45 -19.61
CA ILE A 136 -2.51 -4.56 -18.19
C ILE A 136 -3.12 -3.24 -17.70
N LYS A 137 -2.50 -2.10 -18.01
CA LYS A 137 -3.01 -0.79 -17.63
C LYS A 137 -4.42 -0.50 -18.14
N ASN A 138 -4.73 -0.96 -19.34
CA ASN A 138 -5.97 -0.64 -20.02
C ASN A 138 -7.11 -1.60 -19.66
N ASN A 139 -6.79 -2.89 -19.40
CA ASN A 139 -7.78 -3.95 -19.33
C ASN A 139 -7.96 -4.54 -17.95
N GLU A 140 -6.98 -4.36 -17.04
CA GLU A 140 -7.06 -4.96 -15.72
C GLU A 140 -7.41 -3.92 -14.63
N PRO A 141 -8.14 -4.33 -13.59
CA PRO A 141 -8.48 -3.45 -12.49
C PRO A 141 -7.20 -3.06 -11.73
N CYS A 142 -7.08 -1.78 -11.43
CA CYS A 142 -6.04 -1.27 -10.53
C CYS A 142 -6.64 -0.85 -9.20
N VAL A 143 -5.88 -1.09 -8.14
CA VAL A 143 -6.23 -0.67 -6.79
C VAL A 143 -5.40 0.54 -6.40
N GLU A 144 -6.04 1.54 -5.82
CA GLU A 144 -5.35 2.71 -5.31
C GLU A 144 -5.08 2.56 -3.82
N VAL A 145 -3.83 2.81 -3.43
CA VAL A 145 -3.38 2.87 -2.04
C VAL A 145 -2.86 4.26 -1.72
N MET A 146 -3.06 4.68 -0.47
CA MET A 146 -2.73 6.01 -0.01
C MET A 146 -1.52 5.99 0.92
N PHE A 147 -0.56 6.83 0.63
CA PHE A 147 0.60 7.07 1.48
C PHE A 147 0.66 8.53 1.91
N ILE A 148 0.94 8.77 3.17
CA ILE A 148 1.30 10.08 3.67
C ILE A 148 2.81 10.19 3.66
N LYS A 149 3.33 11.13 2.89
CA LYS A 149 4.77 11.39 2.77
C LYS A 149 5.13 12.64 3.57
N HIS A 150 6.18 12.55 4.36
CA HIS A 150 6.76 13.65 5.14
C HIS A 150 8.13 14.08 4.62
N SER A 151 8.55 13.43 3.55
CA SER A 151 9.80 13.73 2.85
C SER A 151 9.60 13.58 1.35
N LYS A 152 10.38 14.31 0.60
CA LYS A 152 10.45 14.22 -0.86
C LYS A 152 11.89 14.05 -1.29
N ASP A 153 12.10 13.56 -2.51
CA ASP A 153 13.43 13.46 -3.09
C ASP A 153 14.03 14.86 -3.22
N LYS A 154 15.22 15.04 -2.69
CA LYS A 154 15.92 16.33 -2.75
C LYS A 154 16.38 16.63 -4.17
N ILE A 155 15.90 17.74 -4.73
CA ILE A 155 16.23 18.16 -6.08
C ILE A 155 17.67 18.69 -6.11
N LEU A 156 18.44 18.21 -7.08
CA LEU A 156 19.80 18.70 -7.31
C LEU A 156 19.77 20.12 -7.87
N ARG A 157 20.58 21.01 -7.24
CA ARG A 157 20.68 22.42 -7.62
C ARG A 157 22.14 22.77 -7.87
N ASN A 158 22.37 23.75 -8.76
CA ASN A 158 23.70 24.31 -9.00
C ASN A 158 24.09 25.33 -7.90
N GLU A 159 25.28 25.89 -8.01
CA GLU A 159 25.82 26.90 -7.09
C GLU A 159 24.94 28.15 -6.99
N ASN A 160 24.20 28.47 -8.03
CA ASN A 160 23.25 29.60 -8.09
C ASN A 160 21.85 29.24 -7.57
N ASN A 161 21.68 28.04 -6.96
CA ASN A 161 20.41 27.52 -6.45
C ASN A 161 19.36 27.23 -7.54
N GLU A 162 19.76 27.08 -8.80
CA GLU A 162 18.88 26.73 -9.91
C GLU A 162 18.74 25.22 -10.05
N ILE A 163 17.56 24.74 -10.44
CA ILE A 163 17.29 23.31 -10.63
C ILE A 163 18.08 22.77 -11.82
N ILE A 164 18.79 21.68 -11.60
CA ILE A 164 19.47 20.93 -12.66
C ILE A 164 18.50 19.89 -13.23
N TYR A 165 18.30 19.92 -14.54
CA TYR A 165 17.37 19.01 -15.24
C TYR A 165 18.13 17.93 -16.01
N ALA A 166 17.51 16.76 -16.12
CA ALA A 166 18.03 15.64 -16.88
C ALA A 166 18.09 15.98 -18.39
N LYS A 167 19.19 15.58 -19.04
CA LYS A 167 19.42 15.75 -20.47
C LYS A 167 19.76 14.39 -21.08
N ASN A 168 19.39 14.21 -22.35
CA ASN A 168 19.80 13.08 -23.15
C ASN A 168 21.26 13.25 -23.65
N ASN A 169 21.76 12.26 -24.36
CA ASN A 169 23.13 12.28 -24.93
C ASN A 169 23.37 13.39 -25.95
N GLN A 170 22.31 14.02 -26.45
CA GLN A 170 22.36 15.14 -27.41
C GLN A 170 22.30 16.50 -26.71
N GLY A 171 22.19 16.51 -25.37
CA GLY A 171 22.10 17.73 -24.57
C GLY A 171 20.70 18.33 -24.44
N GLU A 172 19.66 17.66 -24.96
CA GLU A 172 18.28 18.09 -24.89
C GLU A 172 17.65 17.69 -23.56
N TYR A 173 16.74 18.51 -23.03
CA TYR A 173 16.03 18.18 -21.79
C TYR A 173 15.09 16.98 -21.97
N ILE A 174 15.17 16.03 -21.02
CA ILE A 174 14.22 14.93 -20.95
C ILE A 174 12.91 15.47 -20.33
N LEU A 175 11.78 15.22 -21.01
CA LEU A 175 10.46 15.66 -20.58
C LEU A 175 9.66 14.49 -20.02
N ASN A 176 8.80 14.77 -19.02
CA ASN A 176 7.81 13.84 -18.54
C ASN A 176 6.60 13.74 -19.49
N ALA A 177 5.62 12.89 -19.17
CA ALA A 177 4.41 12.72 -19.97
C ALA A 177 3.52 14.00 -20.09
N LYS A 178 3.79 15.03 -19.28
CA LYS A 178 3.11 16.33 -19.31
C LYS A 178 3.90 17.41 -20.08
N GLY A 179 5.06 17.04 -20.64
CA GLY A 179 5.94 17.98 -21.31
C GLY A 179 6.81 18.84 -20.37
N GLU A 180 6.88 18.51 -19.09
CA GLU A 180 7.69 19.22 -18.11
C GLU A 180 9.11 18.62 -18.04
N LYS A 181 10.13 19.46 -17.81
CA LYS A 181 11.52 19.01 -17.66
C LYS A 181 11.65 18.15 -16.40
N ILE A 182 12.33 17.01 -16.51
CA ILE A 182 12.57 16.11 -15.36
C ILE A 182 13.75 16.64 -14.55
N PRO A 183 13.59 17.00 -13.27
CA PRO A 183 14.70 17.41 -12.43
C PRO A 183 15.63 16.24 -12.11
N LEU A 184 16.92 16.52 -11.92
CA LEU A 184 17.87 15.60 -11.31
C LEU A 184 17.70 15.65 -9.78
N TYR A 185 17.97 14.52 -9.14
CA TYR A 185 17.87 14.37 -7.68
C TYR A 185 19.27 14.13 -7.10
N GLU A 186 19.48 14.69 -5.91
CA GLU A 186 20.69 14.41 -5.13
C GLU A 186 20.68 12.92 -4.74
N THR A 187 21.80 12.25 -4.93
CA THR A 187 21.99 10.85 -4.59
C THR A 187 23.12 10.70 -3.58
N GLN A 188 23.00 9.72 -2.70
CA GLN A 188 24.04 9.28 -1.78
C GLN A 188 24.39 7.83 -2.05
N GLU A 189 25.67 7.54 -1.96
CA GLU A 189 26.17 6.18 -2.04
C GLU A 189 25.87 5.43 -0.74
N LYS A 190 25.36 4.21 -0.85
CA LYS A 190 25.09 3.31 0.28
C LYS A 190 25.59 1.91 -0.04
N THR A 191 25.99 1.20 0.99
CA THR A 191 26.38 -0.20 0.89
C THR A 191 25.32 -1.07 1.58
N ASN A 192 24.86 -2.11 0.90
CA ASN A 192 23.92 -3.08 1.48
C ASN A 192 24.66 -4.06 2.43
N SER A 193 23.90 -4.93 3.09
CA SER A 193 24.45 -5.95 4.01
C SER A 193 25.34 -6.99 3.32
N MET A 194 25.32 -7.07 1.98
CA MET A 194 26.17 -7.97 1.17
C MET A 194 27.44 -7.28 0.66
N GLY A 195 27.68 -6.01 1.04
CA GLY A 195 28.83 -5.23 0.58
C GLY A 195 28.66 -4.60 -0.80
N GLU A 196 27.47 -4.66 -1.41
CA GLU A 196 27.20 -4.06 -2.71
C GLU A 196 26.87 -2.58 -2.56
N THR A 197 27.52 -1.75 -3.36
CA THR A 197 27.29 -0.30 -3.39
C THR A 197 26.14 0.05 -4.32
N TYR A 198 25.22 0.89 -3.85
CA TYR A 198 24.12 1.43 -4.64
C TYR A 198 23.88 2.91 -4.33
N PHE A 199 23.26 3.63 -5.26
CA PHE A 199 22.89 5.03 -5.08
C PHE A 199 21.43 5.16 -4.65
N GLU A 200 21.19 5.83 -3.53
CA GLU A 200 19.85 6.16 -3.03
C GLU A 200 19.62 7.67 -3.14
N ARG A 201 18.40 8.08 -3.51
CA ARG A 201 18.04 9.50 -3.51
C ARG A 201 18.02 10.06 -2.09
N VAL A 202 18.64 11.20 -1.91
CA VAL A 202 18.60 11.93 -0.64
C VAL A 202 17.19 12.44 -0.40
N GLN A 203 16.68 12.25 0.82
CA GLN A 203 15.35 12.71 1.22
C GLN A 203 15.46 14.01 2.01
N GLU A 204 14.66 15.00 1.67
CA GLU A 204 14.48 16.22 2.46
C GLU A 204 13.09 16.26 3.10
N LYS A 205 13.00 16.79 4.33
CA LYS A 205 11.71 16.97 5.01
C LYS A 205 10.86 17.97 4.25
N CYS A 206 9.57 17.70 4.15
CA CYS A 206 8.60 18.61 3.55
C CYS A 206 7.29 18.61 4.34
N GLU A 207 6.41 19.56 4.05
CA GLU A 207 5.04 19.51 4.53
C GLU A 207 4.39 18.18 4.10
N PRO A 208 3.59 17.56 4.99
CA PRO A 208 2.94 16.30 4.67
C PRO A 208 2.07 16.41 3.41
N TYR A 209 2.25 15.48 2.51
CA TYR A 209 1.42 15.36 1.32
C TYR A 209 0.95 13.92 1.11
N VAL A 210 -0.19 13.78 0.43
CA VAL A 210 -0.74 12.47 0.09
C VAL A 210 -0.24 12.06 -1.28
N LYS A 211 0.26 10.83 -1.34
CA LYS A 211 0.58 10.13 -2.59
C LYS A 211 -0.37 8.96 -2.76
N ILE A 212 -1.12 8.98 -3.84
CA ILE A 212 -1.94 7.83 -4.25
C ILE A 212 -1.16 7.06 -5.30
N GLU A 213 -0.98 5.77 -5.07
CA GLU A 213 -0.31 4.85 -5.99
C GLU A 213 -1.30 3.82 -6.51
N ARG A 214 -1.19 3.51 -7.80
CA ARG A 214 -1.99 2.48 -8.47
C ARG A 214 -1.21 1.19 -8.50
N LEU A 215 -1.82 0.15 -7.95
CA LEU A 215 -1.26 -1.18 -7.84
C LEU A 215 -2.08 -2.15 -8.68
N TYR A 216 -1.41 -3.16 -9.19
CA TYR A 216 -2.01 -4.29 -9.86
C TYR A 216 -1.65 -5.57 -9.10
N ASN A 217 -2.60 -6.48 -8.96
CA ASN A 217 -2.32 -7.78 -8.38
C ASN A 217 -1.37 -8.56 -9.29
N LEU A 218 -0.40 -9.26 -8.71
CA LEU A 218 0.60 -9.97 -9.50
C LEU A 218 -0.01 -11.08 -10.38
N GLU A 219 -1.14 -11.66 -10.00
CA GLU A 219 -1.83 -12.67 -10.80
C GLU A 219 -2.25 -12.18 -12.19
N VAL A 220 -2.58 -10.88 -12.34
CA VAL A 220 -3.01 -10.37 -13.64
C VAL A 220 -1.89 -10.39 -14.67
N PHE A 221 -0.63 -10.36 -14.24
CA PHE A 221 0.52 -10.35 -15.15
C PHE A 221 0.68 -11.67 -15.91
N SER A 222 0.27 -12.80 -15.29
CA SER A 222 0.33 -14.11 -15.95
C SER A 222 -0.54 -14.24 -17.21
N LYS A 223 -1.51 -13.33 -17.38
CA LYS A 223 -2.33 -13.27 -18.59
C LYS A 223 -1.61 -12.63 -19.79
N TYR A 224 -0.56 -11.87 -19.53
CA TYR A 224 0.12 -11.02 -20.52
C TYR A 224 1.60 -11.34 -20.66
N LEU A 225 2.18 -12.04 -19.71
CA LEU A 225 3.60 -12.41 -19.66
C LEU A 225 3.75 -13.93 -19.75
N SER A 226 4.83 -14.38 -20.38
CA SER A 226 5.19 -15.80 -20.38
C SER A 226 5.63 -16.28 -19.00
N GLU A 227 5.63 -17.60 -18.78
CA GLU A 227 6.14 -18.22 -17.55
C GLU A 227 7.57 -17.77 -17.23
N GLN A 228 8.46 -17.78 -18.23
CA GLN A 228 9.84 -17.31 -18.06
C GLN A 228 9.92 -15.83 -17.63
N GLN A 229 9.02 -14.98 -18.13
CA GLN A 229 8.95 -13.58 -17.73
C GLN A 229 8.37 -13.45 -16.31
N MET A 230 7.43 -14.33 -15.94
CA MET A 230 6.89 -14.39 -14.59
C MET A 230 7.91 -14.87 -13.55
N ASP A 231 8.87 -15.71 -13.94
CA ASP A 231 9.96 -16.16 -13.06
C ASP A 231 10.78 -14.98 -12.50
N ASN A 232 10.93 -13.91 -13.27
CA ASN A 232 11.55 -12.67 -12.78
C ASN A 232 10.78 -12.04 -11.62
N PHE A 233 9.48 -12.34 -11.47
CA PHE A 233 8.67 -11.92 -10.32
C PHE A 233 8.69 -12.95 -9.19
N VAL A 234 8.87 -14.24 -9.46
CA VAL A 234 8.96 -15.29 -8.43
C VAL A 234 10.19 -15.13 -7.55
N GLU A 235 11.32 -14.68 -8.11
CA GLU A 235 12.51 -14.33 -7.30
C GLU A 235 12.24 -13.23 -6.28
N ILE A 236 11.25 -12.37 -6.54
CA ILE A 236 10.82 -11.30 -5.63
C ILE A 236 10.02 -11.87 -4.45
N LEU A 237 9.36 -13.01 -4.63
CA LEU A 237 8.59 -13.69 -3.58
C LEU A 237 9.47 -14.44 -2.57
N LYS A 238 10.79 -14.58 -2.85
CA LYS A 238 11.73 -15.02 -1.82
C LYS A 238 11.68 -14.02 -0.67
N PRO A 239 11.65 -14.49 0.59
CA PRO A 239 11.58 -13.61 1.73
C PRO A 239 12.68 -12.56 1.58
N LEU A 240 12.25 -11.31 1.56
CA LEU A 240 13.14 -10.18 1.51
C LEU A 240 14.21 -10.31 2.56
N ASN A 241 15.36 -9.87 2.16
CA ASN A 241 16.43 -9.52 3.07
C ASN A 241 15.83 -8.94 4.35
N ASN A 242 16.02 -9.62 5.47
CA ASN A 242 15.45 -9.28 6.78
C ASN A 242 15.58 -7.78 7.12
N ALA A 243 16.64 -7.13 6.64
CA ALA A 243 16.86 -5.70 6.82
C ALA A 243 15.78 -4.80 6.18
N HIS A 244 15.24 -5.16 5.02
CA HIS A 244 14.15 -4.39 4.37
C HIS A 244 12.82 -4.61 5.07
N PHE A 245 12.54 -5.84 5.48
CA PHE A 245 11.38 -6.19 6.29
C PHE A 245 11.41 -5.46 7.62
N GLU A 246 12.55 -5.48 8.33
CA GLU A 246 12.76 -4.74 9.58
C GLU A 246 12.58 -3.24 9.42
N LYS A 247 13.16 -2.63 8.38
CA LYS A 247 13.05 -1.20 8.12
C LYS A 247 11.59 -0.79 7.89
N SER A 248 10.84 -1.56 7.14
CA SER A 248 9.43 -1.28 6.83
C SER A 248 8.54 -1.52 8.04
N THR A 249 8.77 -2.59 8.79
CA THR A 249 8.03 -2.92 10.01
C THR A 249 8.34 -1.92 11.11
N ASN A 250 9.61 -1.52 11.27
CA ASN A 250 10.04 -0.47 12.21
C ASN A 250 9.40 0.89 11.88
N ALA A 251 9.32 1.26 10.61
CA ALA A 251 8.65 2.49 10.20
C ALA A 251 7.16 2.46 10.51
N MET A 252 6.48 1.32 10.32
CA MET A 252 5.07 1.14 10.67
C MET A 252 4.83 1.23 12.18
N LEU A 253 5.66 0.54 12.98
CA LEU A 253 5.51 0.51 14.45
C LEU A 253 5.82 1.86 15.08
N ARG A 254 6.79 2.61 14.55
CA ARG A 254 7.04 4.00 14.98
C ARG A 254 5.83 4.88 14.73
N LEU A 255 5.15 4.71 13.61
CA LEU A 255 3.92 5.46 13.29
C LEU A 255 2.75 5.09 14.21
N GLU A 256 2.70 3.87 14.74
CA GLU A 256 1.61 3.39 15.60
C GLU A 256 1.88 3.63 17.11
N HIS A 257 3.12 3.57 17.57
CA HIS A 257 3.47 3.51 18.99
C HIS A 257 4.38 4.64 19.50
N ASP A 258 4.98 5.44 18.62
CA ASP A 258 5.85 6.53 19.05
C ASP A 258 5.04 7.67 19.66
N LYS A 259 5.15 7.84 21.00
CA LYS A 259 4.43 8.89 21.76
C LYS A 259 4.83 10.31 21.33
N ASP A 260 6.03 10.47 20.77
CA ASP A 260 6.55 11.74 20.28
C ASP A 260 6.10 12.06 18.84
N TYR A 261 5.42 11.12 18.19
CA TYR A 261 4.81 11.36 16.88
C TYR A 261 3.47 12.08 17.06
N PRO A 262 3.20 13.19 16.37
CA PRO A 262 1.93 13.91 16.48
C PRO A 262 0.74 12.97 16.27
N MET A 263 -0.31 13.09 17.10
CA MET A 263 -1.51 12.23 17.04
C MET A 263 -2.13 12.16 15.64
N GLU A 264 -2.03 13.23 14.87
CA GLU A 264 -2.45 13.32 13.47
C GLU A 264 -1.72 12.32 12.56
N LYS A 265 -0.52 11.88 12.95
CA LYS A 265 0.32 10.93 12.20
C LYS A 265 0.17 9.48 12.66
N ARG A 266 -0.29 9.25 13.92
CA ARG A 266 -0.37 7.91 14.53
C ARG A 266 -1.50 7.05 13.99
N ALA A 267 -2.57 7.64 13.59
CA ALA A 267 -3.85 6.96 13.51
C ALA A 267 -4.46 7.00 12.10
N THR A 268 -3.63 7.02 11.04
CA THR A 268 -4.17 7.10 9.67
C THR A 268 -5.14 5.96 9.38
N SER A 269 -4.88 4.76 9.90
CA SER A 269 -5.77 3.62 9.73
C SER A 269 -7.07 3.76 10.52
N ASN A 270 -6.98 4.03 11.82
CA ASN A 270 -8.15 4.16 12.66
C ASN A 270 -8.99 5.40 12.30
N LEU A 271 -8.33 6.52 11.95
CA LEU A 271 -9.01 7.72 11.48
C LEU A 271 -9.73 7.49 10.15
N VAL A 272 -9.10 6.79 9.21
CA VAL A 272 -9.77 6.48 7.93
C VAL A 272 -10.94 5.54 8.14
N LEU A 273 -10.82 4.50 8.96
CA LEU A 273 -11.95 3.61 9.26
C LEU A 273 -13.09 4.35 9.97
N LYS A 274 -12.77 5.26 10.91
CA LYS A 274 -13.76 6.13 11.52
C LYS A 274 -14.44 7.00 10.47
N ASP A 275 -13.69 7.69 9.64
CA ASP A 275 -14.22 8.55 8.57
C ASP A 275 -15.08 7.76 7.58
N VAL A 276 -14.73 6.49 7.28
CA VAL A 276 -15.53 5.58 6.46
C VAL A 276 -16.88 5.30 7.13
N LYS A 277 -16.87 4.95 8.41
CA LYS A 277 -18.08 4.70 9.20
C LYS A 277 -18.98 5.93 9.27
N ASP A 278 -18.41 7.08 9.61
CA ASP A 278 -19.13 8.36 9.71
C ASP A 278 -19.76 8.73 8.35
N ARG A 279 -19.05 8.48 7.25
CA ARG A 279 -19.59 8.69 5.90
C ARG A 279 -20.80 7.79 5.64
N ILE A 280 -20.71 6.49 5.91
CA ILE A 280 -21.81 5.54 5.71
C ILE A 280 -23.01 5.98 6.57
N PHE A 281 -22.80 6.40 7.80
CA PHE A 281 -23.86 6.91 8.67
C PHE A 281 -24.53 8.16 8.09
N ASN A 282 -23.75 9.11 7.60
CA ASN A 282 -24.27 10.31 6.94
C ASN A 282 -25.11 9.99 5.72
N ASP A 283 -24.70 8.99 4.91
CA ASP A 283 -25.45 8.57 3.73
C ASP A 283 -26.77 7.88 4.14
N ILE A 284 -26.80 7.11 5.24
CA ILE A 284 -28.04 6.54 5.83
C ILE A 284 -28.95 7.65 6.34
N ASP A 285 -28.42 8.66 7.04
CA ASP A 285 -29.21 9.77 7.60
C ASP A 285 -29.89 10.61 6.52
N LYS A 286 -29.18 10.85 5.43
CA LYS A 286 -29.67 11.62 4.27
C LYS A 286 -30.67 10.84 3.42
N ASN A 287 -30.83 9.55 3.65
CA ASN A 287 -31.77 8.74 2.89
C ASN A 287 -33.21 9.00 3.36
N ASN A 288 -34.00 9.60 2.49
CA ASN A 288 -35.39 9.96 2.78
C ASN A 288 -36.40 8.82 2.57
N VAL A 289 -35.94 7.65 2.09
CA VAL A 289 -36.77 6.46 1.86
C VAL A 289 -36.88 5.61 3.13
N PHE A 290 -35.89 5.67 4.02
CA PHE A 290 -35.85 4.87 5.25
C PHE A 290 -36.59 5.55 6.40
N SER A 291 -37.39 4.78 7.14
CA SER A 291 -37.92 5.23 8.43
C SER A 291 -36.79 5.37 9.48
N ASP A 292 -37.05 6.10 10.58
CA ASP A 292 -36.06 6.27 11.64
C ASP A 292 -35.67 4.93 12.31
N GLU A 293 -36.63 3.99 12.43
CA GLU A 293 -36.36 2.65 12.92
C GLU A 293 -35.45 1.87 11.95
N GLN A 294 -35.69 1.97 10.63
CA GLN A 294 -34.84 1.36 9.61
C GLN A 294 -33.42 1.95 9.64
N LYS A 295 -33.30 3.29 9.73
CA LYS A 295 -32.01 3.96 9.86
C LYS A 295 -31.24 3.48 11.10
N SER A 296 -31.92 3.36 12.25
CA SER A 296 -31.31 2.87 13.48
C SER A 296 -30.85 1.40 13.34
N ALA A 297 -31.67 0.55 12.74
CA ALA A 297 -31.31 -0.84 12.48
C ALA A 297 -30.11 -0.98 11.53
N TYR A 298 -30.05 -0.18 10.45
CA TYR A 298 -28.91 -0.16 9.56
C TYR A 298 -27.63 0.30 10.25
N LYS A 299 -27.70 1.40 11.06
CA LYS A 299 -26.56 1.89 11.82
C LYS A 299 -26.02 0.84 12.80
N ASN A 300 -26.90 0.14 13.53
CA ASN A 300 -26.49 -0.94 14.42
C ASN A 300 -25.79 -2.09 13.68
N ASN A 301 -26.25 -2.42 12.48
CA ASN A 301 -25.60 -3.44 11.66
C ASN A 301 -24.21 -2.98 11.16
N ILE A 302 -24.07 -1.71 10.80
CA ILE A 302 -22.79 -1.12 10.42
C ILE A 302 -21.85 -1.07 11.61
N ASP A 303 -22.30 -0.74 12.83
CA ASP A 303 -21.50 -0.79 14.04
C ASP A 303 -20.88 -2.18 14.25
N LYS A 304 -21.70 -3.23 14.20
CA LYS A 304 -21.25 -4.62 14.32
C LYS A 304 -20.28 -5.04 13.20
N LEU A 305 -20.52 -4.55 11.98
CA LEU A 305 -19.62 -4.76 10.87
C LEU A 305 -18.23 -4.15 11.15
N PHE A 306 -18.20 -2.91 11.65
CA PHE A 306 -16.94 -2.23 11.96
C PHE A 306 -16.21 -2.84 13.17
N GLU A 307 -16.93 -3.36 14.16
CA GLU A 307 -16.33 -4.15 15.24
C GLU A 307 -15.62 -5.40 14.65
N THR A 308 -16.29 -6.14 13.76
CA THR A 308 -15.71 -7.31 13.09
C THR A 308 -14.48 -6.94 12.25
N ILE A 309 -14.51 -5.82 11.54
CA ILE A 309 -13.38 -5.32 10.73
C ILE A 309 -12.21 -4.92 11.64
N ASN A 310 -12.48 -4.25 12.74
CA ASN A 310 -11.44 -3.86 13.70
C ASN A 310 -10.76 -5.08 14.32
N ASP A 311 -11.53 -6.09 14.72
CA ASP A 311 -10.99 -7.36 15.22
C ASP A 311 -10.11 -8.05 14.19
N TYR A 312 -10.54 -8.09 12.94
CA TYR A 312 -9.77 -8.64 11.83
C TYR A 312 -8.44 -7.90 11.62
N CYS A 313 -8.48 -6.57 11.53
CA CYS A 313 -7.28 -5.75 11.35
C CYS A 313 -6.32 -5.87 12.55
N THR A 314 -6.85 -5.89 13.77
CA THR A 314 -6.05 -6.05 15.00
C THR A 314 -5.34 -7.39 14.99
N THR A 315 -6.05 -8.49 14.70
CA THR A 315 -5.47 -9.84 14.65
C THR A 315 -4.36 -9.96 13.61
N LYS A 316 -4.53 -9.35 12.42
CA LYS A 316 -3.46 -9.32 11.40
C LYS A 316 -2.23 -8.55 11.87
N ASN A 317 -2.41 -7.52 12.71
CA ASN A 317 -1.31 -6.70 13.23
C ASN A 317 -0.54 -7.37 14.36
N GLU A 318 -1.21 -8.06 15.28
CA GLU A 318 -0.59 -8.69 16.43
C GLU A 318 0.55 -9.62 16.05
N LYS A 319 0.38 -10.38 14.96
CA LYS A 319 1.45 -11.27 14.45
C LYS A 319 2.70 -10.47 14.01
N TYR A 320 2.52 -9.35 13.32
CA TYR A 320 3.65 -8.52 12.88
C TYR A 320 4.36 -7.88 14.07
N GLN A 321 3.63 -7.49 15.11
CA GLN A 321 4.21 -7.01 16.36
C GLN A 321 5.04 -8.10 17.04
N GLN A 322 4.53 -9.33 17.11
CA GLN A 322 5.26 -10.47 17.70
C GLN A 322 6.56 -10.77 16.94
N ILE A 323 6.49 -10.89 15.60
CA ILE A 323 7.67 -11.11 14.75
C ILE A 323 8.70 -9.99 14.95
N PHE A 324 8.24 -8.75 15.05
CA PHE A 324 9.10 -7.60 15.27
C PHE A 324 9.83 -7.68 16.63
N PHE A 325 9.11 -7.98 17.71
CA PHE A 325 9.72 -8.09 19.03
C PHE A 325 10.66 -9.29 19.14
N GLU A 326 10.37 -10.39 18.47
CA GLU A 326 11.25 -11.56 18.39
C GLU A 326 12.53 -11.24 17.63
N ASN A 327 12.44 -10.57 16.50
CA ASN A 327 13.62 -10.13 15.72
C ASN A 327 14.46 -9.10 16.48
N GLN A 328 13.84 -8.16 17.21
CA GLN A 328 14.59 -7.22 18.06
C GLN A 328 15.37 -7.94 19.18
N LYS A 329 14.78 -8.95 19.81
CA LYS A 329 15.49 -9.74 20.83
C LYS A 329 16.68 -10.50 20.24
N GLN A 330 16.52 -11.12 19.07
CA GLN A 330 17.60 -11.84 18.39
C GLN A 330 18.75 -10.90 18.00
N ASN A 331 18.45 -9.72 17.46
CA ASN A 331 19.46 -8.72 17.11
C ASN A 331 20.21 -8.14 18.33
N GLN A 332 19.53 -7.98 19.47
CA GLN A 332 20.18 -7.56 20.72
C GLN A 332 21.11 -8.63 21.25
N THR A 333 20.71 -9.90 21.18
CA THR A 333 21.53 -11.03 21.61
C THR A 333 22.76 -11.19 20.71
N GLN A 334 22.62 -11.06 19.39
CA GLN A 334 23.76 -11.08 18.47
C GLN A 334 24.76 -9.95 18.73
N LYS A 335 24.29 -8.72 18.91
CA LYS A 335 25.17 -7.58 19.25
C LYS A 335 25.89 -7.77 20.58
N GLN A 336 25.26 -8.37 21.57
CA GLN A 336 25.93 -8.71 22.83
C GLN A 336 27.01 -9.79 22.64
N VAL A 337 26.73 -10.82 21.86
CA VAL A 337 27.71 -11.87 21.54
C VAL A 337 28.91 -11.28 20.75
N GLU A 338 28.68 -10.41 19.78
CA GLU A 338 29.73 -9.73 19.01
C GLU A 338 30.57 -8.81 19.90
N GLN A 339 29.96 -8.10 20.86
CA GLN A 339 30.70 -7.28 21.83
C GLN A 339 31.56 -8.12 22.79
N TYR A 340 31.07 -9.29 23.23
CA TYR A 340 31.87 -10.19 24.07
C TYR A 340 33.02 -10.82 23.28
N SER A 341 32.81 -11.20 22.02
CA SER A 341 33.89 -11.77 21.18
C SER A 341 34.96 -10.77 20.80
N THR A 342 34.68 -9.47 20.80
CA THR A 342 35.67 -8.40 20.56
C THR A 342 36.41 -7.95 21.82
N MET A 343 35.98 -8.39 23.02
CA MET A 343 36.65 -8.10 24.29
C MET A 343 37.64 -9.20 24.74
N GLU A 344 37.68 -10.32 24.03
CA GLU A 344 38.60 -11.45 24.38
C GLU A 344 39.89 -11.47 23.53
N PHE A 345 40.29 -10.36 22.91
CA PHE A 345 41.58 -10.20 22.19
C PHE A 345 42.37 -9.02 22.70
#